data_5180f5fa6211e4d45cb3108119ec86a9
#
_entry.id   5180f5fa6211e4d45cb3108119ec86a9
#
_cell.length_a   1.000
_cell.length_b   1.000
_cell.length_c   1.000
_cell.angle_alpha   90.00
_cell.angle_beta   90.00
_cell.angle_gamma   90.00
#
_symmetry.space_group_name_H-M   'P 1'
#
loop_
_entity.id
_entity.type
_entity.pdbx_description
1 polymer ?
#
loop_
_entity_poly.entity_id
_entity_poly.type
_entity_poly.pdbx_seq_one_letter_code
_entity_poly.pdbx_strand_id
1 'polypeptide(L)'
;GSYCQMRSYNRALRDRLRVCYGRVNGNSVCLSRQQSNGRLRAWAVKDDEEGHLIYRTGDVLQDRYEIVGTLGEGTFGKVVECIDHHRGGSHIALKIIKSVEKYKEAARLEINVLEKINQRDPENKNLCVQMLDWFDYHGHMCISFELLALSTFDFMKENSYLPYSISQVRHMAYQICLAVKFLHDNRLTHTDLKPENILFVNSDYSVTYNAEKKRDERCVLNSAVRVVDFGSATFDHEHHSTIVSTRHYRAPEVILELGWSQPCDVWSIGCILFEFYRGYTLFQTHDNREHLAMMERVHGPVPSRMIRKTRKQKYFYRGRLDWDESTSAGRYVRENCRPLRRYVLCETEEHHLFFDLLEGLLEYEPDRRLPLSAALLHPFFSPVRDAEHFSGARDISR
;
A
#
# COMPACT_ATOMS: atom_id res chain seq x y z
N GLY A 1 -5.65 -34.26 17.36
CA GLY A 1 -4.88 -32.99 17.47
C GLY A 1 -4.88 -32.13 16.17
N SER A 2 -5.02 -32.73 14.98
CA SER A 2 -4.85 -32.00 13.71
C SER A 2 -6.10 -31.24 13.23
N TYR A 3 -7.29 -31.67 13.60
CA TYR A 3 -8.56 -31.03 13.18
C TYR A 3 -8.83 -29.70 13.91
N CYS A 4 -8.38 -29.58 15.14
CA CYS A 4 -8.56 -28.35 15.92
C CYS A 4 -7.57 -27.26 15.49
N GLN A 5 -6.36 -27.64 15.08
CA GLN A 5 -5.35 -26.75 14.52
C GLN A 5 -5.76 -26.22 13.13
N MET A 6 -6.37 -27.07 12.29
CA MET A 6 -6.90 -26.62 10.97
C MET A 6 -8.08 -25.64 11.10
N ARG A 7 -8.94 -25.79 12.09
CA ARG A 7 -10.04 -24.84 12.33
C ARG A 7 -9.54 -23.50 12.87
N SER A 8 -8.53 -23.50 13.72
CA SER A 8 -7.92 -22.26 14.24
C SER A 8 -7.12 -21.54 13.15
N TYR A 9 -6.43 -22.27 12.29
CA TYR A 9 -5.69 -21.75 11.14
C TYR A 9 -6.65 -21.09 10.12
N ASN A 10 -7.74 -21.76 9.77
CA ASN A 10 -8.76 -21.24 8.85
C ASN A 10 -9.53 -20.04 9.43
N ARG A 11 -9.71 -19.98 10.75
CA ARG A 11 -10.34 -18.83 11.42
C ARG A 11 -9.38 -17.64 11.45
N ALA A 12 -8.12 -17.88 11.79
CA ALA A 12 -7.07 -16.86 11.77
C ALA A 12 -6.82 -16.33 10.35
N LEU A 13 -6.89 -17.18 9.31
CA LEU A 13 -6.76 -16.77 7.93
C LEU A 13 -7.94 -15.88 7.50
N ARG A 14 -9.17 -16.23 7.85
CA ARG A 14 -10.37 -15.43 7.57
C ARG A 14 -10.36 -14.07 8.28
N ASP A 15 -9.90 -14.03 9.52
CA ASP A 15 -9.78 -12.79 10.28
C ASP A 15 -8.62 -11.93 9.74
N ARG A 16 -7.54 -12.54 9.25
CA ARG A 16 -6.39 -11.87 8.61
C ARG A 16 -6.75 -11.21 7.28
N LEU A 17 -7.62 -11.85 6.49
CA LEU A 17 -7.97 -11.38 5.14
C LEU A 17 -9.06 -10.29 5.14
N ARG A 18 -9.90 -10.22 6.19
CA ARG A 18 -10.93 -9.18 6.33
C ARG A 18 -10.40 -7.76 6.38
N VAL A 19 -9.15 -7.58 6.66
CA VAL A 19 -8.54 -6.28 6.96
C VAL A 19 -7.79 -5.71 5.74
N CYS A 20 -7.36 -6.54 4.80
CA CYS A 20 -6.55 -6.09 3.66
C CYS A 20 -7.31 -5.22 2.64
N TYR A 21 -8.64 -5.21 2.64
CA TYR A 21 -9.43 -4.61 1.56
C TYR A 21 -10.60 -3.72 2.01
N GLY A 22 -10.67 -3.31 3.28
CA GLY A 22 -11.69 -2.39 3.82
C GLY A 22 -12.79 -3.06 4.66
N ARG A 23 -13.37 -2.30 5.58
CA ARG A 23 -14.38 -2.77 6.54
C ARG A 23 -15.67 -3.23 5.86
N VAL A 24 -16.10 -4.43 6.17
CA VAL A 24 -17.47 -4.89 5.88
C VAL A 24 -18.37 -4.49 7.06
N ASN A 25 -19.34 -3.64 6.83
CA ASN A 25 -20.47 -3.47 7.75
C ASN A 25 -21.37 -4.71 7.64
N GLY A 26 -21.41 -5.46 8.72
CA GLY A 26 -22.17 -6.70 8.75
C GLY A 26 -23.69 -6.46 8.86
N ASN A 27 -24.43 -7.01 7.92
CA ASN A 27 -25.77 -7.52 8.16
C ASN A 27 -25.90 -8.86 7.42
N SER A 28 -25.65 -9.90 8.16
CA SER A 28 -25.81 -11.28 7.70
C SER A 28 -27.26 -11.69 7.94
N VAL A 29 -28.06 -11.78 6.89
CA VAL A 29 -29.38 -12.44 6.94
C VAL A 29 -29.18 -13.91 6.60
N CYS A 30 -29.36 -14.73 7.61
CA CYS A 30 -29.36 -16.19 7.50
C CYS A 30 -30.71 -16.64 6.90
N LEU A 31 -30.72 -17.23 5.70
CA LEU A 31 -31.89 -17.90 5.15
C LEU A 31 -31.68 -19.41 5.03
N SER A 32 -32.59 -20.14 5.63
CA SER A 32 -32.65 -21.57 5.75
C SER A 32 -32.81 -22.32 4.42
N ARG A 33 -32.16 -23.49 4.35
CA ARG A 33 -32.30 -24.49 3.29
C ARG A 33 -33.74 -25.01 3.21
N GLN A 34 -34.34 -24.94 2.03
CA GLN A 34 -35.40 -25.90 1.61
C GLN A 34 -34.90 -26.65 0.37
N GLN A 35 -34.82 -27.98 0.51
CA GLN A 35 -34.62 -28.89 -0.61
C GLN A 35 -35.91 -29.04 -1.40
N SER A 36 -35.86 -28.83 -2.71
CA SER A 36 -36.87 -29.38 -3.64
C SER A 36 -36.17 -29.82 -4.93
N ASN A 37 -36.49 -31.05 -5.31
CA ASN A 37 -36.10 -31.70 -6.57
C ASN A 37 -36.61 -30.93 -7.78
N GLY A 38 -35.77 -30.73 -8.76
CA GLY A 38 -36.23 -30.40 -10.12
C GLY A 38 -35.27 -29.43 -10.84
N ARG A 39 -34.70 -29.89 -11.94
CA ARG A 39 -34.00 -29.18 -13.03
C ARG A 39 -33.13 -28.00 -12.58
N LEU A 40 -31.81 -28.16 -12.67
CA LEU A 40 -30.84 -27.08 -12.62
C LEU A 40 -31.21 -25.97 -13.61
N ARG A 41 -31.99 -25.00 -13.15
CA ARG A 41 -32.06 -23.70 -13.82
C ARG A 41 -30.74 -23.03 -13.55
N ALA A 42 -29.99 -22.74 -14.61
CA ALA A 42 -28.85 -21.81 -14.53
C ALA A 42 -29.36 -20.55 -13.83
N TRP A 43 -28.83 -20.25 -12.66
CA TRP A 43 -29.18 -19.04 -11.93
C TRP A 43 -28.73 -17.87 -12.76
N ALA A 44 -29.62 -16.95 -13.10
CA ALA A 44 -29.28 -15.73 -13.78
C ALA A 44 -28.29 -14.94 -12.89
N VAL A 45 -27.19 -14.49 -13.47
CA VAL A 45 -26.27 -13.57 -12.81
C VAL A 45 -27.03 -12.30 -12.41
N LYS A 46 -26.92 -11.91 -11.15
CA LYS A 46 -27.63 -10.75 -10.59
C LYS A 46 -26.63 -9.79 -9.97
N ASP A 47 -26.94 -8.51 -10.11
CA ASP A 47 -26.24 -7.41 -9.46
C ASP A 47 -27.13 -6.80 -8.37
N ASP A 48 -26.49 -6.21 -7.36
CA ASP A 48 -27.20 -5.40 -6.38
C ASP A 48 -27.46 -3.98 -6.91
N GLU A 49 -28.10 -3.14 -6.09
CA GLU A 49 -28.46 -1.76 -6.46
C GLU A 49 -27.24 -0.87 -6.74
N GLU A 50 -26.08 -1.20 -6.19
CA GLU A 50 -24.83 -0.48 -6.41
C GLU A 50 -24.01 -1.00 -7.59
N GLY A 51 -24.46 -2.07 -8.23
CA GLY A 51 -23.78 -2.69 -9.37
C GLY A 51 -22.75 -3.76 -9.01
N HIS A 52 -22.70 -4.19 -7.74
CA HIS A 52 -21.87 -5.33 -7.33
C HIS A 52 -22.46 -6.65 -7.78
N LEU A 53 -21.60 -7.58 -8.18
CA LEU A 53 -22.01 -8.96 -8.41
C LEU A 53 -22.51 -9.58 -7.11
N ILE A 54 -23.71 -10.19 -7.16
CA ILE A 54 -24.22 -11.01 -6.06
C ILE A 54 -23.66 -12.42 -6.22
N TYR A 55 -22.95 -12.90 -5.22
CA TYR A 55 -22.32 -14.22 -5.20
C TYR A 55 -22.48 -14.89 -3.84
N ARG A 56 -22.25 -16.19 -3.81
CA ARG A 56 -22.21 -17.02 -2.59
C ARG A 56 -20.92 -17.81 -2.54
N THR A 57 -20.49 -18.17 -1.31
CA THR A 57 -19.42 -19.12 -1.12
C THR A 57 -19.73 -20.43 -1.84
N GLY A 58 -18.78 -20.92 -2.62
CA GLY A 58 -18.93 -22.13 -3.43
C GLY A 58 -19.35 -21.87 -4.88
N ASP A 59 -19.77 -20.64 -5.23
CA ASP A 59 -20.03 -20.28 -6.62
C ASP A 59 -18.72 -20.35 -7.43
N VAL A 60 -18.83 -20.83 -8.66
CA VAL A 60 -17.68 -20.98 -9.57
C VAL A 60 -17.85 -20.03 -10.76
N LEU A 61 -16.91 -19.08 -10.90
CA LEU A 61 -16.84 -18.14 -12.01
C LEU A 61 -15.95 -18.71 -13.12
N GLN A 62 -16.40 -18.60 -14.39
CA GLN A 62 -15.67 -19.06 -15.58
C GLN A 62 -15.30 -20.56 -15.52
N ASP A 63 -16.11 -21.38 -14.86
CA ASP A 63 -15.84 -22.81 -14.64
C ASP A 63 -14.44 -23.07 -14.04
N ARG A 64 -13.91 -22.09 -13.34
CA ARG A 64 -12.53 -22.07 -12.85
C ARG A 64 -12.37 -21.59 -11.41
N TYR A 65 -12.92 -20.42 -11.08
CA TYR A 65 -12.69 -19.75 -9.81
C TYR A 65 -13.81 -20.02 -8.81
N GLU A 66 -13.56 -20.84 -7.82
CA GLU A 66 -14.50 -21.14 -6.73
C GLU A 66 -14.33 -20.14 -5.59
N ILE A 67 -15.39 -19.40 -5.29
CA ILE A 67 -15.38 -18.37 -4.24
C ILE A 67 -15.34 -19.01 -2.86
N VAL A 68 -14.33 -18.67 -2.08
CA VAL A 68 -14.16 -19.08 -0.67
C VAL A 68 -14.76 -18.05 0.29
N GLY A 69 -14.55 -16.77 0.02
CA GLY A 69 -15.07 -15.70 0.86
C GLY A 69 -14.64 -14.32 0.37
N THR A 70 -15.25 -13.27 0.93
CA THR A 70 -14.93 -11.89 0.63
C THR A 70 -13.71 -11.45 1.47
N LEU A 71 -12.71 -10.88 0.81
CA LEU A 71 -11.53 -10.30 1.43
C LEU A 71 -11.73 -8.82 1.76
N GLY A 72 -12.42 -8.09 0.87
CA GLY A 72 -12.66 -6.67 1.04
C GLY A 72 -13.65 -6.11 0.03
N GLU A 73 -14.07 -4.88 0.28
CA GLU A 73 -15.00 -4.12 -0.55
C GLU A 73 -14.53 -2.67 -0.64
N GLY A 74 -14.63 -2.10 -1.82
CA GLY A 74 -14.32 -0.71 -2.09
C GLY A 74 -15.34 -0.07 -3.03
N THR A 75 -15.14 1.19 -3.37
CA THR A 75 -15.99 1.91 -4.32
C THR A 75 -15.98 1.29 -5.71
N PHE A 76 -14.90 0.62 -6.08
CA PHE A 76 -14.69 -0.05 -7.39
C PHE A 76 -15.39 -1.40 -7.52
N GLY A 77 -15.63 -2.10 -6.41
CA GLY A 77 -16.14 -3.47 -6.39
C GLY A 77 -15.70 -4.24 -5.15
N LYS A 78 -15.57 -5.55 -5.29
CA LYS A 78 -15.18 -6.46 -4.21
C LYS A 78 -13.93 -7.27 -4.57
N VAL A 79 -13.19 -7.69 -3.56
CA VAL A 79 -12.10 -8.65 -3.69
C VAL A 79 -12.47 -9.90 -2.92
N VAL A 80 -12.38 -11.03 -3.57
CA VAL A 80 -12.73 -12.35 -3.00
C VAL A 80 -11.55 -13.30 -3.06
N GLU A 81 -11.46 -14.19 -2.07
CA GLU A 81 -10.56 -15.34 -2.12
C GLU A 81 -11.23 -16.43 -2.95
N CYS A 82 -10.49 -16.99 -3.90
CA CYS A 82 -10.95 -18.09 -4.73
C CYS A 82 -9.95 -19.24 -4.73
N ILE A 83 -10.48 -20.44 -4.98
CA ILE A 83 -9.70 -21.61 -5.38
C ILE A 83 -9.66 -21.61 -6.90
N ASP A 84 -8.46 -21.60 -7.47
CA ASP A 84 -8.26 -21.69 -8.92
C ASP A 84 -8.08 -23.14 -9.35
N HIS A 85 -9.12 -23.75 -9.88
CA HIS A 85 -9.11 -25.15 -10.30
C HIS A 85 -8.22 -25.42 -11.54
N HIS A 86 -7.85 -24.40 -12.30
CA HIS A 86 -6.91 -24.51 -13.41
C HIS A 86 -5.43 -24.39 -13.00
N ARG A 87 -5.18 -24.06 -11.71
CA ARG A 87 -3.83 -23.95 -11.14
C ARG A 87 -3.64 -24.89 -9.94
N GLY A 88 -4.12 -26.12 -10.08
CA GLY A 88 -3.94 -27.15 -9.05
C GLY A 88 -4.65 -26.88 -7.72
N GLY A 89 -5.72 -26.10 -7.74
CA GLY A 89 -6.47 -25.73 -6.54
C GLY A 89 -5.77 -24.70 -5.66
N SER A 90 -4.86 -23.91 -6.20
CA SER A 90 -4.21 -22.82 -5.47
C SER A 90 -5.20 -21.71 -5.13
N HIS A 91 -4.99 -21.09 -3.98
CA HIS A 91 -5.79 -19.93 -3.54
C HIS A 91 -5.26 -18.66 -4.17
N ILE A 92 -6.16 -17.86 -4.72
CA ILE A 92 -5.86 -16.58 -5.36
C ILE A 92 -6.81 -15.48 -4.86
N ALA A 93 -6.48 -14.22 -5.11
CA ALA A 93 -7.37 -13.08 -4.91
C ALA A 93 -8.01 -12.67 -6.24
N LEU A 94 -9.32 -12.53 -6.27
CA LEU A 94 -10.07 -12.10 -7.44
C LEU A 94 -10.73 -10.76 -7.16
N LYS A 95 -10.35 -9.74 -7.90
CA LYS A 95 -10.94 -8.40 -7.86
C LYS A 95 -12.11 -8.37 -8.84
N ILE A 96 -13.32 -8.19 -8.34
CA ILE A 96 -14.55 -8.14 -9.12
C ILE A 96 -15.05 -6.71 -9.16
N ILE A 97 -14.97 -6.07 -10.32
CA ILE A 97 -15.34 -4.67 -10.52
C ILE A 97 -16.85 -4.53 -10.65
N LYS A 98 -17.41 -3.45 -10.11
CA LYS A 98 -18.83 -3.10 -10.32
C LYS A 98 -19.18 -3.03 -11.80
N SER A 99 -20.40 -3.47 -12.17
CA SER A 99 -20.94 -3.31 -13.51
C SER A 99 -21.42 -1.86 -13.74
N VAL A 100 -20.48 -0.91 -13.63
CA VAL A 100 -20.68 0.52 -13.84
C VAL A 100 -19.57 1.01 -14.77
N GLU A 101 -19.89 1.68 -15.85
CA GLU A 101 -18.96 1.96 -16.95
C GLU A 101 -17.67 2.67 -16.49
N LYS A 102 -17.79 3.69 -15.63
CA LYS A 102 -16.61 4.41 -15.13
C LYS A 102 -15.60 3.52 -14.39
N TYR A 103 -16.08 2.50 -13.66
CA TYR A 103 -15.20 1.55 -12.96
C TYR A 103 -14.64 0.49 -13.90
N LYS A 104 -15.42 0.10 -14.91
CA LYS A 104 -14.95 -0.81 -15.97
C LYS A 104 -13.82 -0.17 -16.78
N GLU A 105 -13.96 1.10 -17.14
CA GLU A 105 -12.91 1.86 -17.83
C GLU A 105 -11.66 1.99 -16.97
N ALA A 106 -11.80 2.32 -15.70
CA ALA A 106 -10.69 2.37 -14.75
C ALA A 106 -10.00 1.00 -14.63
N ALA A 107 -10.76 -0.09 -14.58
CA ALA A 107 -10.21 -1.45 -14.54
C ALA A 107 -9.42 -1.80 -15.81
N ARG A 108 -9.87 -1.38 -16.98
CA ARG A 108 -9.13 -1.57 -18.25
C ARG A 108 -7.78 -0.85 -18.22
N LEU A 109 -7.71 0.37 -17.66
CA LEU A 109 -6.45 1.09 -17.48
C LEU A 109 -5.52 0.40 -16.49
N GLU A 110 -6.06 -0.10 -15.38
CA GLU A 110 -5.29 -0.90 -14.41
C GLU A 110 -4.71 -2.16 -15.05
N ILE A 111 -5.51 -2.88 -15.85
CA ILE A 111 -5.07 -4.07 -16.58
C ILE A 111 -3.91 -3.73 -17.52
N ASN A 112 -3.96 -2.61 -18.23
CA ASN A 112 -2.87 -2.19 -19.11
C ASN A 112 -1.56 -2.01 -18.34
N VAL A 113 -1.61 -1.42 -17.15
CA VAL A 113 -0.44 -1.29 -16.27
C VAL A 113 0.06 -2.67 -15.83
N LEU A 114 -0.84 -3.54 -15.37
CA LEU A 114 -0.50 -4.89 -14.90
C LEU A 114 0.08 -5.76 -16.01
N GLU A 115 -0.43 -5.67 -17.22
CA GLU A 115 0.12 -6.35 -18.41
C GLU A 115 1.53 -5.86 -18.72
N LYS A 116 1.78 -4.55 -18.62
CA LYS A 116 3.12 -3.98 -18.79
C LYS A 116 4.10 -4.49 -17.75
N ILE A 117 3.68 -4.56 -16.48
CA ILE A 117 4.47 -5.15 -15.39
C ILE A 117 4.82 -6.59 -15.71
N ASN A 118 3.85 -7.42 -16.10
CA ASN A 118 4.07 -8.82 -16.44
C ASN A 118 5.02 -8.98 -17.65
N GLN A 119 4.87 -8.14 -18.65
CA GLN A 119 5.73 -8.16 -19.84
C GLN A 119 7.19 -7.83 -19.51
N ARG A 120 7.41 -6.86 -18.63
CA ARG A 120 8.74 -6.36 -18.25
C ARG A 120 9.39 -7.17 -17.12
N ASP A 121 8.60 -7.92 -16.37
CA ASP A 121 9.04 -8.74 -15.25
C ASP A 121 8.37 -10.12 -15.28
N PRO A 122 8.64 -10.93 -16.32
CA PRO A 122 7.99 -12.23 -16.51
C PRO A 122 8.31 -13.24 -15.38
N GLU A 123 9.43 -13.07 -14.70
CA GLU A 123 9.86 -13.94 -13.60
C GLU A 123 9.43 -13.42 -12.22
N ASN A 124 8.66 -12.33 -12.17
CA ASN A 124 8.16 -11.72 -10.94
C ASN A 124 9.27 -11.42 -9.89
N LYS A 125 10.38 -10.85 -10.34
CA LYS A 125 11.54 -10.53 -9.50
C LYS A 125 11.51 -9.13 -8.89
N ASN A 126 10.66 -8.23 -9.40
CA ASN A 126 10.63 -6.82 -9.01
C ASN A 126 9.58 -6.48 -7.95
N LEU A 127 9.03 -7.46 -7.25
CA LEU A 127 8.26 -7.29 -6.01
C LEU A 127 6.98 -6.47 -6.14
N CYS A 128 6.46 -6.30 -7.34
CA CYS A 128 5.09 -5.84 -7.59
C CYS A 128 4.15 -7.03 -7.60
N VAL A 129 2.89 -6.84 -7.14
CA VAL A 129 1.90 -7.91 -7.20
C VAL A 129 1.71 -8.37 -8.64
N GLN A 130 1.67 -9.68 -8.84
CA GLN A 130 1.50 -10.26 -10.16
C GLN A 130 0.02 -10.46 -10.48
N MET A 131 -0.43 -9.90 -11.61
CA MET A 131 -1.69 -10.29 -12.23
C MET A 131 -1.54 -11.67 -12.85
N LEU A 132 -2.43 -12.59 -12.51
CA LEU A 132 -2.44 -13.95 -13.06
C LEU A 132 -3.26 -14.06 -14.32
N ASP A 133 -4.47 -13.44 -14.32
CA ASP A 133 -5.37 -13.41 -15.46
C ASP A 133 -6.40 -12.28 -15.30
N TRP A 134 -7.15 -12.00 -16.35
CA TRP A 134 -8.31 -11.10 -16.31
C TRP A 134 -9.36 -11.55 -17.30
N PHE A 135 -10.63 -11.25 -17.02
CA PHE A 135 -11.76 -11.60 -17.88
C PHE A 135 -12.96 -10.71 -17.59
N ASP A 136 -13.92 -10.68 -18.51
CA ASP A 136 -15.23 -10.06 -18.32
C ASP A 136 -16.24 -11.16 -17.93
N TYR A 137 -16.84 -11.03 -16.75
CA TYR A 137 -17.87 -11.94 -16.26
C TYR A 137 -19.21 -11.21 -16.20
N HIS A 138 -20.05 -11.38 -17.22
CA HIS A 138 -21.37 -10.76 -17.34
C HIS A 138 -21.37 -9.24 -17.08
N GLY A 139 -20.39 -8.54 -17.63
CA GLY A 139 -20.20 -7.10 -17.46
C GLY A 139 -19.37 -6.69 -16.25
N HIS A 140 -18.91 -7.64 -15.44
CA HIS A 140 -17.94 -7.40 -14.37
C HIS A 140 -16.53 -7.70 -14.86
N MET A 141 -15.68 -6.67 -14.91
CA MET A 141 -14.25 -6.88 -15.12
C MET A 141 -13.68 -7.59 -13.89
N CYS A 142 -13.01 -8.72 -14.10
CA CYS A 142 -12.40 -9.50 -13.04
C CYS A 142 -10.90 -9.59 -13.27
N ILE A 143 -10.13 -9.39 -12.21
CA ILE A 143 -8.65 -9.45 -12.25
C ILE A 143 -8.20 -10.42 -11.15
N SER A 144 -7.48 -11.48 -11.53
CA SER A 144 -6.92 -12.43 -10.57
C SER A 144 -5.46 -12.09 -10.24
N PHE A 145 -5.14 -12.18 -8.97
CA PHE A 145 -3.83 -11.89 -8.40
C PHE A 145 -3.35 -13.04 -7.53
N GLU A 146 -2.04 -13.14 -7.34
CA GLU A 146 -1.49 -13.93 -6.24
C GLU A 146 -2.13 -13.50 -4.90
N LEU A 147 -2.40 -14.47 -4.04
CA LEU A 147 -2.94 -14.19 -2.71
C LEU A 147 -1.81 -13.77 -1.77
N LEU A 148 -1.89 -12.54 -1.28
CA LEU A 148 -0.98 -12.00 -0.29
C LEU A 148 -1.61 -11.97 1.11
N ALA A 149 -0.82 -11.68 2.12
CA ALA A 149 -1.27 -11.60 3.50
C ALA A 149 -1.66 -10.17 3.90
N LEU A 150 -1.65 -9.86 5.20
CA LEU A 150 -2.00 -8.54 5.74
C LEU A 150 -1.16 -7.42 5.11
N SER A 151 -1.76 -6.26 4.95
CA SER A 151 -0.98 -5.05 4.68
C SER A 151 -0.11 -4.70 5.88
N THR A 152 0.96 -3.96 5.62
CA THR A 152 1.83 -3.43 6.68
C THR A 152 1.08 -2.49 7.62
N PHE A 153 0.05 -1.81 7.13
CA PHE A 153 -0.85 -1.00 7.95
C PHE A 153 -1.70 -1.86 8.89
N ASP A 154 -2.35 -2.87 8.36
CA ASP A 154 -3.25 -3.72 9.13
C ASP A 154 -2.52 -4.55 10.17
N PHE A 155 -1.33 -5.06 9.82
CA PHE A 155 -0.48 -5.74 10.79
C PHE A 155 -0.12 -4.83 11.97
N MET A 156 0.30 -3.60 11.69
CA MET A 156 0.66 -2.62 12.70
C MET A 156 -0.54 -2.24 13.57
N LYS A 157 -1.72 -2.05 12.95
CA LYS A 157 -2.97 -1.76 13.64
C LYS A 157 -3.38 -2.88 14.61
N GLU A 158 -3.33 -4.13 14.16
CA GLU A 158 -3.61 -5.29 15.01
C GLU A 158 -2.57 -5.48 16.13
N ASN A 159 -1.38 -4.93 15.95
CA ASN A 159 -0.29 -4.90 16.92
C ASN A 159 -0.26 -3.59 17.74
N SER A 160 -1.43 -2.95 17.91
CA SER A 160 -1.60 -1.71 18.70
C SER A 160 -0.72 -0.54 18.21
N TYR A 161 -0.48 -0.46 16.91
CA TYR A 161 0.38 0.53 16.25
C TYR A 161 1.83 0.56 16.74
N LEU A 162 2.32 -0.58 17.20
CA LEU A 162 3.73 -0.74 17.51
C LEU A 162 4.57 -0.60 16.24
N PRO A 163 5.66 0.16 16.29
CA PRO A 163 6.56 0.28 15.14
C PRO A 163 7.26 -1.04 14.84
N TYR A 164 7.68 -1.20 13.60
CA TYR A 164 8.58 -2.28 13.20
C TYR A 164 9.99 -2.03 13.74
N SER A 165 10.77 -3.09 13.95
CA SER A 165 12.18 -2.94 14.30
C SER A 165 12.96 -2.28 13.17
N ILE A 166 14.10 -1.66 13.48
CA ILE A 166 14.94 -0.98 12.48
C ILE A 166 15.41 -1.95 11.37
N SER A 167 15.68 -3.20 11.69
CA SER A 167 16.06 -4.20 10.69
C SER A 167 14.90 -4.60 9.78
N GLN A 168 13.68 -4.68 10.31
CA GLN A 168 12.47 -4.91 9.51
C GLN A 168 12.16 -3.68 8.63
N VAL A 169 12.27 -2.49 9.18
CA VAL A 169 12.13 -1.24 8.41
C VAL A 169 13.11 -1.23 7.24
N ARG A 170 14.38 -1.57 7.48
CA ARG A 170 15.41 -1.65 6.44
C ARG A 170 15.03 -2.65 5.33
N HIS A 171 14.64 -3.83 5.68
CA HIS A 171 14.29 -4.87 4.71
C HIS A 171 13.05 -4.47 3.88
N MET A 172 12.00 -3.99 4.53
CA MET A 172 10.80 -3.52 3.83
C MET A 172 11.11 -2.30 2.95
N ALA A 173 11.87 -1.34 3.46
CA ALA A 173 12.27 -0.15 2.70
C ALA A 173 13.04 -0.50 1.43
N TYR A 174 14.00 -1.41 1.53
CA TYR A 174 14.77 -1.87 0.38
C TYR A 174 13.89 -2.49 -0.70
N GLN A 175 12.97 -3.36 -0.32
CA GLN A 175 12.02 -3.99 -1.23
C GLN A 175 11.07 -2.99 -1.89
N ILE A 176 10.54 -2.03 -1.12
CA ILE A 176 9.68 -0.97 -1.66
C ILE A 176 10.45 -0.13 -2.68
N CYS A 177 11.67 0.27 -2.36
CA CYS A 177 12.53 1.02 -3.29
C CYS A 177 12.84 0.24 -4.57
N LEU A 178 13.10 -1.07 -4.48
CA LEU A 178 13.30 -1.93 -5.64
C LEU A 178 12.05 -1.99 -6.54
N ALA A 179 10.89 -2.26 -5.93
CA ALA A 179 9.63 -2.37 -6.66
C ALA A 179 9.26 -1.06 -7.37
N VAL A 180 9.36 0.06 -6.67
CA VAL A 180 8.99 1.37 -7.23
C VAL A 180 10.03 1.86 -8.23
N LYS A 181 11.32 1.56 -8.04
CA LYS A 181 12.35 1.82 -9.06
C LYS A 181 12.02 1.11 -10.36
N PHE A 182 11.61 -0.15 -10.30
CA PHE A 182 11.18 -0.90 -11.48
C PHE A 182 10.03 -0.19 -12.21
N LEU A 183 9.04 0.33 -11.48
CA LEU A 183 7.96 1.12 -12.07
C LEU A 183 8.50 2.38 -12.75
N HIS A 184 9.37 3.13 -12.07
CA HIS A 184 9.98 4.37 -12.58
C HIS A 184 10.82 4.12 -13.82
N ASP A 185 11.59 3.05 -13.86
CA ASP A 185 12.40 2.63 -15.03
C ASP A 185 11.51 2.29 -16.25
N ASN A 186 10.25 1.92 -16.00
CA ASN A 186 9.24 1.67 -17.04
C ASN A 186 8.31 2.87 -17.28
N ARG A 187 8.73 4.07 -16.85
CA ARG A 187 7.99 5.33 -17.05
C ARG A 187 6.61 5.35 -16.42
N LEU A 188 6.46 4.65 -15.32
CA LEU A 188 5.27 4.64 -14.48
C LEU A 188 5.51 5.42 -13.20
N THR A 189 4.47 6.11 -12.72
CA THR A 189 4.37 6.64 -11.37
C THR A 189 3.20 5.94 -10.69
N HIS A 190 3.42 5.37 -9.51
CA HIS A 190 2.38 4.65 -8.76
C HIS A 190 1.27 5.59 -8.31
N THR A 191 1.65 6.73 -7.74
CA THR A 191 0.84 7.85 -7.25
C THR A 191 0.08 7.63 -5.94
N ASP A 192 -0.18 6.40 -5.52
CA ASP A 192 -0.94 6.10 -4.29
C ASP A 192 -0.21 5.13 -3.36
N LEU A 193 1.07 5.35 -3.15
CA LEU A 193 1.87 4.58 -2.19
C LEU A 193 1.48 4.97 -0.76
N LYS A 194 1.19 3.95 0.04
CA LYS A 194 0.81 4.04 1.44
C LYS A 194 0.96 2.66 2.10
N PRO A 195 1.02 2.55 3.43
CA PRO A 195 1.16 1.25 4.10
C PRO A 195 0.07 0.24 3.75
N GLU A 196 -1.15 0.70 3.46
CA GLU A 196 -2.26 -0.15 3.02
C GLU A 196 -1.98 -0.84 1.68
N ASN A 197 -1.10 -0.28 0.84
CA ASN A 197 -0.71 -0.80 -0.47
C ASN A 197 0.65 -1.51 -0.47
N ILE A 198 1.17 -1.81 0.72
CA ILE A 198 2.37 -2.65 0.93
C ILE A 198 1.93 -3.87 1.72
N LEU A 199 1.84 -5.03 1.07
CA LEU A 199 1.33 -6.25 1.66
C LEU A 199 2.46 -7.24 1.97
N PHE A 200 2.39 -7.89 3.12
CA PHE A 200 3.26 -9.02 3.42
C PHE A 200 2.91 -10.22 2.52
N VAL A 201 3.94 -10.94 2.12
CA VAL A 201 3.76 -12.25 1.45
C VAL A 201 3.20 -13.27 2.44
N ASN A 202 3.72 -13.25 3.66
CA ASN A 202 3.24 -14.02 4.80
C ASN A 202 3.27 -13.15 6.04
N SER A 203 2.16 -13.03 6.75
CA SER A 203 2.05 -12.21 7.95
C SER A 203 2.02 -13.02 9.25
N ASP A 204 2.52 -14.24 9.25
CA ASP A 204 2.73 -15.02 10.46
C ASP A 204 3.68 -14.29 11.41
N TYR A 205 3.44 -14.42 12.70
CA TYR A 205 4.15 -13.66 13.72
C TYR A 205 4.45 -14.52 14.96
N SER A 206 5.48 -14.13 15.68
CA SER A 206 5.75 -14.56 17.05
C SER A 206 5.18 -13.53 18.03
N VAL A 207 4.88 -14.00 19.24
CA VAL A 207 4.38 -13.15 20.33
C VAL A 207 5.42 -13.10 21.43
N THR A 208 5.75 -11.88 21.88
CA THR A 208 6.63 -11.62 23.03
C THR A 208 5.87 -10.78 24.04
N TYR A 209 5.86 -11.19 25.29
CA TYR A 209 5.24 -10.40 26.35
C TYR A 209 6.17 -9.26 26.79
N ASN A 210 5.66 -8.03 26.72
CA ASN A 210 6.35 -6.85 27.23
C ASN A 210 5.90 -6.59 28.67
N ALA A 211 6.75 -6.90 29.65
CA ALA A 211 6.44 -6.77 31.08
C ALA A 211 6.28 -5.31 31.51
N GLU A 212 6.98 -4.36 30.88
CA GLU A 212 6.88 -2.94 31.21
C GLU A 212 5.53 -2.36 30.79
N LYS A 213 5.09 -2.70 29.59
CA LYS A 213 3.81 -2.24 29.00
C LYS A 213 2.64 -3.16 29.32
N LYS A 214 2.90 -4.30 29.98
CA LYS A 214 1.91 -5.32 30.36
C LYS A 214 1.02 -5.75 29.19
N ARG A 215 1.62 -6.04 28.05
CA ARG A 215 0.93 -6.47 26.84
C ARG A 215 1.76 -7.44 25.99
N ASP A 216 1.06 -8.21 25.15
CA ASP A 216 1.69 -9.01 24.11
C ASP A 216 2.08 -8.11 22.93
N GLU A 217 3.26 -8.32 22.37
CA GLU A 217 3.77 -7.67 21.19
C GLU A 217 4.01 -8.70 20.09
N ARG A 218 3.55 -8.40 18.87
CA ARG A 218 3.70 -9.25 17.71
C ARG A 218 4.93 -8.83 16.90
N CYS A 219 5.70 -9.82 16.45
CA CYS A 219 6.83 -9.63 15.54
C CYS A 219 6.60 -10.49 14.29
N VAL A 220 6.51 -9.87 13.13
CA VAL A 220 6.36 -10.61 11.88
C VAL A 220 7.58 -11.50 11.66
N LEU A 221 7.34 -12.76 11.27
CA LEU A 221 8.43 -13.75 11.10
C LEU A 221 9.19 -13.53 9.79
N ASN A 222 8.51 -13.04 8.75
CA ASN A 222 9.08 -12.76 7.44
C ASN A 222 8.61 -11.38 6.96
N SER A 223 9.54 -10.48 6.76
CA SER A 223 9.26 -9.12 6.30
C SER A 223 9.24 -8.94 4.78
N ALA A 224 9.14 -10.04 4.01
CA ALA A 224 8.93 -9.97 2.56
C ALA A 224 7.60 -9.29 2.23
N VAL A 225 7.65 -8.29 1.37
CA VAL A 225 6.49 -7.48 0.97
C VAL A 225 6.34 -7.38 -0.54
N ARG A 226 5.15 -6.97 -0.97
CA ARG A 226 4.84 -6.63 -2.38
C ARG A 226 4.11 -5.30 -2.43
N VAL A 227 4.38 -4.53 -3.46
CA VAL A 227 3.63 -3.32 -3.79
C VAL A 227 2.40 -3.72 -4.58
N VAL A 228 1.25 -3.20 -4.18
CA VAL A 228 -0.06 -3.50 -4.78
C VAL A 228 -0.79 -2.23 -5.18
N ASP A 229 -1.96 -2.39 -5.81
CA ASP A 229 -2.89 -1.35 -6.23
C ASP A 229 -2.31 -0.39 -7.27
N PHE A 230 -2.44 -0.78 -8.53
CA PHE A 230 -2.01 0.00 -9.69
C PHE A 230 -3.17 0.78 -10.36
N GLY A 231 -4.29 0.90 -9.66
CA GLY A 231 -5.49 1.57 -10.18
C GLY A 231 -5.32 3.06 -10.44
N SER A 232 -4.34 3.70 -9.81
CA SER A 232 -3.99 5.12 -10.03
C SER A 232 -2.65 5.31 -10.75
N ALA A 233 -1.95 4.22 -11.08
CA ALA A 233 -0.65 4.29 -11.73
C ALA A 233 -0.77 4.96 -13.11
N THR A 234 0.16 5.86 -13.38
CA THR A 234 0.11 6.75 -14.55
C THR A 234 1.40 6.64 -15.34
N PHE A 235 1.31 6.38 -16.65
CA PHE A 235 2.45 6.48 -17.56
C PHE A 235 2.80 7.94 -17.85
N ASP A 236 4.06 8.22 -18.17
CA ASP A 236 4.56 9.57 -18.45
C ASP A 236 3.77 10.27 -19.58
N HIS A 237 3.32 9.51 -20.58
CA HIS A 237 2.58 10.03 -21.74
C HIS A 237 1.08 10.20 -21.49
N GLU A 238 0.55 9.66 -20.40
CA GLU A 238 -0.87 9.76 -20.08
C GLU A 238 -1.22 11.11 -19.44
N HIS A 239 -2.51 11.44 -19.44
CA HIS A 239 -3.01 12.59 -18.71
C HIS A 239 -2.73 12.46 -17.21
N HIS A 240 -2.14 13.50 -16.64
CA HIS A 240 -1.84 13.58 -15.20
C HIS A 240 -2.96 14.32 -14.48
N SER A 241 -3.64 13.63 -13.56
CA SER A 241 -4.60 14.28 -12.66
C SER A 241 -3.91 15.37 -11.86
N THR A 242 -4.59 16.48 -11.58
CA THR A 242 -4.01 17.61 -10.84
C THR A 242 -3.59 17.19 -9.43
N ILE A 243 -4.44 16.42 -8.73
CA ILE A 243 -4.19 15.92 -7.38
C ILE A 243 -4.08 14.41 -7.42
N VAL A 244 -3.03 13.88 -6.81
CA VAL A 244 -2.79 12.45 -6.62
C VAL A 244 -2.38 12.18 -5.19
N SER A 245 -2.29 10.92 -4.83
CA SER A 245 -1.89 10.40 -3.53
C SER A 245 -2.94 10.60 -2.42
N THR A 246 -2.98 9.69 -1.50
CA THR A 246 -3.69 9.83 -0.24
C THR A 246 -3.01 10.93 0.59
N ARG A 247 -3.81 11.79 1.22
CA ARG A 247 -3.34 13.07 1.81
C ARG A 247 -2.06 12.96 2.63
N HIS A 248 -1.97 12.02 3.55
CA HIS A 248 -0.80 11.90 4.44
C HIS A 248 0.52 11.64 3.72
N TYR A 249 0.44 11.12 2.49
CA TYR A 249 1.60 10.71 1.67
C TYR A 249 1.81 11.62 0.46
N ARG A 250 1.07 12.72 0.38
CA ARG A 250 1.06 13.65 -0.75
C ARG A 250 2.25 14.58 -0.72
N ALA A 251 2.99 14.62 -1.82
CA ALA A 251 4.18 15.45 -1.98
C ALA A 251 3.84 16.96 -2.06
N PRO A 252 4.77 17.84 -1.65
CA PRO A 252 4.54 19.29 -1.65
C PRO A 252 4.24 19.84 -3.05
N GLU A 253 4.89 19.35 -4.11
CA GLU A 253 4.61 19.76 -5.49
C GLU A 253 3.19 19.43 -5.94
N VAL A 254 2.57 18.38 -5.38
CA VAL A 254 1.17 18.03 -5.64
C VAL A 254 0.23 18.98 -4.91
N ILE A 255 0.48 19.27 -3.65
CA ILE A 255 -0.30 20.25 -2.86
C ILE A 255 -0.27 21.62 -3.53
N LEU A 256 0.89 22.03 -4.01
CA LEU A 256 1.12 23.33 -4.65
C LEU A 256 0.76 23.36 -6.14
N GLU A 257 0.29 22.24 -6.69
CA GLU A 257 -0.11 22.10 -8.09
C GLU A 257 0.98 22.58 -9.08
N LEU A 258 2.22 22.16 -8.81
CA LEU A 258 3.39 22.47 -9.65
C LEU A 258 3.63 21.44 -10.77
N GLY A 259 2.74 20.46 -10.90
CA GLY A 259 2.98 19.26 -11.70
C GLY A 259 3.75 18.22 -10.89
N TRP A 260 3.66 16.97 -11.32
CA TRP A 260 4.30 15.85 -10.64
C TRP A 260 4.75 14.77 -11.63
N SER A 261 5.68 13.97 -11.20
CA SER A 261 6.16 12.76 -11.90
C SER A 261 6.71 11.78 -10.86
N GLN A 262 7.58 10.87 -11.25
CA GLN A 262 8.14 9.83 -10.37
C GLN A 262 8.61 10.31 -8.99
N PRO A 263 9.20 11.50 -8.81
CA PRO A 263 9.62 11.95 -7.48
C PRO A 263 8.49 12.04 -6.43
N CYS A 264 7.23 12.19 -6.83
CA CYS A 264 6.14 12.21 -5.86
C CYS A 264 5.98 10.86 -5.13
N ASP A 265 6.30 9.74 -5.79
CA ASP A 265 6.36 8.42 -5.15
C ASP A 265 7.47 8.34 -4.11
N VAL A 266 8.59 8.97 -4.37
CA VAL A 266 9.74 8.99 -3.45
C VAL A 266 9.39 9.69 -2.14
N TRP A 267 8.68 10.81 -2.21
CA TRP A 267 8.13 11.49 -1.04
C TRP A 267 7.20 10.56 -0.24
N SER A 268 6.27 9.91 -0.93
CA SER A 268 5.35 8.95 -0.30
C SER A 268 6.10 7.83 0.41
N ILE A 269 7.17 7.29 -0.19
CA ILE A 269 8.02 6.27 0.45
C ILE A 269 8.63 6.82 1.75
N GLY A 270 9.15 8.04 1.75
CA GLY A 270 9.67 8.68 2.96
C GLY A 270 8.64 8.73 4.09
N CYS A 271 7.40 9.11 3.78
CA CYS A 271 6.30 9.13 4.73
C CYS A 271 5.95 7.72 5.26
N ILE A 272 5.96 6.72 4.39
CA ILE A 272 5.71 5.31 4.75
C ILE A 272 6.78 4.80 5.71
N LEU A 273 8.05 5.04 5.41
CA LEU A 273 9.17 4.56 6.23
C LEU A 273 9.18 5.21 7.61
N PHE A 274 8.84 6.49 7.70
CA PHE A 274 8.65 7.16 8.98
C PHE A 274 7.54 6.49 9.80
N GLU A 275 6.43 6.17 9.18
CA GLU A 275 5.29 5.50 9.83
C GLU A 275 5.65 4.10 10.32
N PHE A 276 6.41 3.32 9.54
CA PHE A 276 6.94 2.02 9.98
C PHE A 276 7.85 2.14 11.20
N TYR A 277 8.64 3.20 11.25
CA TYR A 277 9.61 3.46 12.31
C TYR A 277 8.98 3.98 13.59
N ARG A 278 7.94 4.83 13.50
CA ARG A 278 7.32 5.48 14.67
C ARG A 278 5.94 4.93 15.04
N GLY A 279 5.25 4.22 14.15
CA GLY A 279 3.92 3.68 14.38
C GLY A 279 2.77 4.66 14.14
N TYR A 280 3.04 5.86 13.68
CA TYR A 280 2.04 6.88 13.33
C TYR A 280 2.48 7.71 12.13
N THR A 281 1.52 8.38 11.47
CA THR A 281 1.76 9.21 10.30
C THR A 281 2.58 10.45 10.62
N LEU A 282 3.50 10.83 9.73
CA LEU A 282 4.28 12.06 9.88
C LEU A 282 3.40 13.31 9.77
N PHE A 283 2.43 13.30 8.84
CA PHE A 283 1.56 14.43 8.54
C PHE A 283 0.08 14.06 8.71
N GLN A 284 -0.41 14.14 9.95
CA GLN A 284 -1.81 13.87 10.29
C GLN A 284 -2.65 15.13 10.15
N THR A 285 -3.26 15.35 8.99
CA THR A 285 -4.02 16.56 8.66
C THR A 285 -5.07 16.32 7.59
N HIS A 286 -6.03 17.22 7.46
CA HIS A 286 -7.05 17.25 6.40
C HIS A 286 -7.06 18.56 5.61
N ASP A 287 -6.17 19.49 5.91
CA ASP A 287 -6.09 20.82 5.30
C ASP A 287 -4.73 21.06 4.64
N ASN A 288 -4.73 21.66 3.44
CA ASN A 288 -3.50 21.91 2.69
C ASN A 288 -2.56 22.90 3.39
N ARG A 289 -3.08 23.99 3.93
CA ARG A 289 -2.27 25.00 4.62
C ARG A 289 -1.65 24.43 5.90
N GLU A 290 -2.43 23.70 6.69
CA GLU A 290 -1.93 22.98 7.87
C GLU A 290 -0.88 21.95 7.48
N HIS A 291 -1.07 21.22 6.39
CA HIS A 291 -0.09 20.25 5.86
C HIS A 291 1.25 20.93 5.54
N LEU A 292 1.20 22.08 4.85
CA LEU A 292 2.40 22.85 4.56
C LEU A 292 3.06 23.39 5.84
N ALA A 293 2.27 23.81 6.84
CA ALA A 293 2.81 24.23 8.15
C ALA A 293 3.50 23.07 8.88
N MET A 294 2.94 21.86 8.83
CA MET A 294 3.59 20.66 9.36
C MET A 294 4.90 20.37 8.66
N MET A 295 4.93 20.47 7.31
CA MET A 295 6.17 20.31 6.54
C MET A 295 7.23 21.33 6.94
N GLU A 296 6.86 22.58 7.15
CA GLU A 296 7.80 23.61 7.60
C GLU A 296 8.35 23.34 9.00
N ARG A 297 7.52 22.80 9.87
CA ARG A 297 7.96 22.40 11.22
C ARG A 297 8.96 21.26 11.18
N VAL A 298 8.77 20.32 10.27
CA VAL A 298 9.61 19.09 10.13
C VAL A 298 10.88 19.36 9.31
N HIS A 299 10.75 20.08 8.20
CA HIS A 299 11.79 20.22 7.17
C HIS A 299 12.34 21.63 7.00
N GLY A 300 11.80 22.61 7.70
CA GLY A 300 12.12 24.02 7.47
C GLY A 300 11.22 24.69 6.43
N PRO A 301 11.48 25.96 6.10
CA PRO A 301 10.61 26.73 5.22
C PRO A 301 10.46 26.13 3.84
N VAL A 302 9.24 26.26 3.26
CA VAL A 302 9.02 25.91 1.86
C VAL A 302 9.95 26.77 0.98
N PRO A 303 10.67 26.15 0.04
CA PRO A 303 11.62 26.88 -0.82
C PRO A 303 10.94 28.03 -1.59
N SER A 304 11.58 29.19 -1.60
CA SER A 304 11.07 30.39 -2.27
C SER A 304 10.79 30.15 -3.76
N ARG A 305 11.59 29.31 -4.41
CA ARG A 305 11.39 28.94 -5.81
C ARG A 305 10.04 28.25 -6.05
N MET A 306 9.63 27.35 -5.12
CA MET A 306 8.33 26.68 -5.21
C MET A 306 7.19 27.66 -4.93
N ILE A 307 7.34 28.55 -3.95
CA ILE A 307 6.36 29.57 -3.61
C ILE A 307 6.11 30.51 -4.80
N ARG A 308 7.17 30.93 -5.49
CA ARG A 308 7.05 31.80 -6.68
C ARG A 308 6.33 31.12 -7.85
N LYS A 309 6.50 29.82 -8.02
CA LYS A 309 5.95 29.06 -9.15
C LYS A 309 4.51 28.62 -8.94
N THR A 310 4.07 28.42 -7.70
CA THR A 310 2.73 27.94 -7.43
C THR A 310 1.65 28.93 -7.84
N ARG A 311 0.54 28.39 -8.38
CA ARG A 311 -0.70 29.16 -8.60
C ARG A 311 -1.53 29.30 -7.33
N LYS A 312 -1.20 28.52 -6.28
CA LYS A 312 -1.89 28.53 -4.98
C LYS A 312 -1.36 29.62 -4.05
N GLN A 313 -1.31 30.87 -4.53
CA GLN A 313 -0.81 32.02 -3.75
C GLN A 313 -1.62 32.30 -2.47
N LYS A 314 -2.84 31.78 -2.38
CA LYS A 314 -3.70 31.91 -1.20
C LYS A 314 -3.10 31.31 0.09
N TYR A 315 -2.14 30.39 -0.04
CA TYR A 315 -1.44 29.81 1.12
C TYR A 315 -0.30 30.68 1.63
N PHE A 316 0.11 31.68 0.85
CA PHE A 316 1.30 32.48 1.12
C PHE A 316 1.00 33.98 1.23
N TYR A 317 1.84 34.65 1.99
CA TYR A 317 1.82 36.11 2.14
C TYR A 317 3.26 36.61 2.19
N ARG A 318 3.59 37.56 1.33
CA ARG A 318 4.95 38.13 1.21
C ARG A 318 6.05 37.08 1.14
N GLY A 319 5.85 36.03 0.32
CA GLY A 319 6.82 34.99 0.08
C GLY A 319 7.00 33.98 1.22
N ARG A 320 6.11 33.95 2.17
CA ARG A 320 6.09 33.01 3.31
C ARG A 320 4.73 32.35 3.43
N LEU A 321 4.70 31.17 4.07
CA LEU A 321 3.45 30.52 4.43
C LEU A 321 2.63 31.43 5.35
N ASP A 322 1.38 31.69 4.96
CA ASP A 322 0.42 32.45 5.77
C ASP A 322 -0.17 31.52 6.84
N TRP A 323 0.51 31.46 7.97
CA TRP A 323 0.19 30.57 9.08
C TRP A 323 0.29 31.30 10.42
N ASP A 324 -0.81 31.28 11.19
CA ASP A 324 -0.87 31.88 12.50
C ASP A 324 -0.65 30.82 13.61
N GLU A 325 0.50 30.87 14.24
CA GLU A 325 0.89 29.94 15.31
C GLU A 325 0.11 30.13 16.62
N SER A 326 -0.60 31.26 16.77
CA SER A 326 -1.39 31.56 17.97
C SER A 326 -2.77 30.89 17.97
N THR A 327 -3.23 30.38 16.82
CA THR A 327 -4.50 29.65 16.69
C THR A 327 -4.40 28.23 17.30
N SER A 328 -5.56 27.59 17.50
CA SER A 328 -5.61 26.21 17.96
C SER A 328 -4.92 25.26 16.97
N ALA A 329 -5.09 25.49 15.67
CA ALA A 329 -4.40 24.74 14.60
C ALA A 329 -2.89 24.97 14.65
N GLY A 330 -2.43 26.20 14.86
CA GLY A 330 -1.02 26.54 15.01
C GLY A 330 -0.37 25.87 16.21
N ARG A 331 -1.08 25.81 17.34
CA ARG A 331 -0.62 25.10 18.53
C ARG A 331 -0.57 23.59 18.31
N TYR A 332 -1.57 23.03 17.63
CA TYR A 332 -1.60 21.60 17.27
C TYR A 332 -0.36 21.20 16.45
N VAL A 333 -0.01 21.98 15.43
CA VAL A 333 1.19 21.74 14.61
C VAL A 333 2.46 21.81 15.47
N ARG A 334 2.59 22.83 16.32
CA ARG A 334 3.76 22.98 17.17
C ARG A 334 3.92 21.86 18.20
N GLU A 335 2.82 21.34 18.73
CA GLU A 335 2.82 20.26 19.72
C GLU A 335 3.02 18.88 19.11
N ASN A 336 2.52 18.65 17.88
CA ASN A 336 2.52 17.34 17.23
C ASN A 336 3.63 17.16 16.18
N CYS A 337 4.29 18.24 15.74
CA CYS A 337 5.38 18.20 14.79
C CYS A 337 6.65 18.79 15.38
N ARG A 338 7.78 18.24 14.98
CA ARG A 338 9.12 18.67 15.39
C ARG A 338 10.11 18.46 14.25
N PRO A 339 11.30 19.07 14.28
CA PRO A 339 12.33 18.82 13.30
C PRO A 339 12.60 17.32 13.12
N LEU A 340 12.79 16.87 11.90
CA LEU A 340 12.83 15.45 11.54
C LEU A 340 13.76 14.62 12.43
N ARG A 341 14.98 15.09 12.67
CA ARG A 341 15.97 14.34 13.46
C ARG A 341 15.61 14.21 14.94
N ARG A 342 14.66 14.98 15.45
CA ARG A 342 14.15 14.82 16.82
C ARG A 342 13.20 13.64 17.00
N TYR A 343 12.87 12.95 15.91
CA TYR A 343 12.09 11.72 15.96
C TYR A 343 12.96 10.46 16.14
N VAL A 344 14.27 10.57 16.16
CA VAL A 344 15.19 9.44 16.39
C VAL A 344 14.89 8.75 17.70
N LEU A 345 14.71 7.42 17.66
CA LEU A 345 14.40 6.61 18.84
C LEU A 345 15.65 6.13 19.59
N CYS A 346 16.77 6.03 18.92
CA CYS A 346 18.02 5.52 19.47
C CYS A 346 19.22 6.23 18.83
N GLU A 347 20.17 6.66 19.66
CA GLU A 347 21.37 7.39 19.23
C GLU A 347 22.47 6.43 18.74
N THR A 348 22.15 5.57 17.76
CA THR A 348 23.09 4.68 17.10
C THR A 348 23.31 5.09 15.65
N GLU A 349 24.42 4.71 15.06
CA GLU A 349 24.75 4.98 13.67
C GLU A 349 23.64 4.49 12.71
N GLU A 350 23.12 3.33 12.96
CA GLU A 350 22.06 2.69 12.18
C GLU A 350 20.79 3.56 12.10
N HIS A 351 20.34 4.13 13.21
CA HIS A 351 19.20 5.04 13.26
C HIS A 351 19.51 6.39 12.63
N HIS A 352 20.73 6.90 12.78
CA HIS A 352 21.14 8.14 12.11
C HIS A 352 21.24 7.98 10.60
N LEU A 353 21.72 6.83 10.10
CA LEU A 353 21.71 6.50 8.68
C LEU A 353 20.29 6.42 8.12
N PHE A 354 19.35 5.87 8.89
CA PHE A 354 17.96 5.87 8.51
C PHE A 354 17.38 7.29 8.32
N PHE A 355 17.66 8.19 9.25
CA PHE A 355 17.20 9.59 9.13
C PHE A 355 17.93 10.36 8.03
N ASP A 356 19.16 10.02 7.73
CA ASP A 356 19.88 10.56 6.57
C ASP A 356 19.19 10.15 5.25
N LEU A 357 18.78 8.88 5.14
CA LEU A 357 17.96 8.41 4.01
C LEU A 357 16.62 9.17 3.95
N LEU A 358 15.92 9.30 5.07
CA LEU A 358 14.63 10.03 5.12
C LEU A 358 14.76 11.47 4.66
N GLU A 359 15.82 12.18 5.03
CA GLU A 359 16.07 13.56 4.57
C GLU A 359 16.18 13.64 3.05
N GLY A 360 16.84 12.67 2.43
CA GLY A 360 16.92 12.60 0.97
C GLY A 360 15.60 12.30 0.28
N LEU A 361 14.79 11.41 0.86
CA LEU A 361 13.47 11.04 0.33
C LEU A 361 12.43 12.17 0.52
N LEU A 362 12.56 12.93 1.59
CA LEU A 362 11.64 14.01 1.99
C LEU A 362 12.19 15.40 1.64
N GLU A 363 12.91 15.51 0.54
CA GLU A 363 13.35 16.78 -0.02
C GLU A 363 12.17 17.51 -0.66
N TYR A 364 12.02 18.82 -0.39
CA TYR A 364 10.94 19.63 -0.96
C TYR A 364 10.95 19.69 -2.48
N GLU A 365 12.11 19.97 -3.07
CA GLU A 365 12.22 20.14 -4.51
C GLU A 365 12.34 18.77 -5.20
N PRO A 366 11.40 18.44 -6.10
CA PRO A 366 11.39 17.13 -6.78
C PRO A 366 12.71 16.81 -7.52
N ASP A 367 13.33 17.82 -8.13
CA ASP A 367 14.59 17.68 -8.87
C ASP A 367 15.80 17.38 -7.98
N ARG A 368 15.72 17.72 -6.68
CA ARG A 368 16.77 17.47 -5.68
C ARG A 368 16.47 16.23 -4.84
N ARG A 369 15.24 15.75 -4.88
CA ARG A 369 14.82 14.58 -4.12
C ARG A 369 15.60 13.36 -4.56
N LEU A 370 16.06 12.56 -3.60
CA LEU A 370 16.88 11.38 -3.83
C LEU A 370 16.18 10.41 -4.80
N PRO A 371 16.72 10.11 -5.99
CA PRO A 371 16.15 9.10 -6.86
C PRO A 371 16.36 7.70 -6.27
N LEU A 372 15.48 6.75 -6.60
CA LEU A 372 15.51 5.42 -5.99
C LEU A 372 16.76 4.62 -6.35
N SER A 373 17.36 4.86 -7.51
CA SER A 373 18.66 4.28 -7.88
C SER A 373 19.76 4.67 -6.89
N ALA A 374 19.77 5.92 -6.42
CA ALA A 374 20.69 6.40 -5.41
C ALA A 374 20.28 5.93 -3.99
N ALA A 375 18.97 5.92 -3.69
CA ALA A 375 18.46 5.44 -2.40
C ALA A 375 18.88 4.00 -2.12
N LEU A 376 18.81 3.10 -3.11
CA LEU A 376 19.23 1.71 -2.99
C LEU A 376 20.72 1.52 -2.68
N LEU A 377 21.56 2.52 -2.99
CA LEU A 377 22.98 2.53 -2.68
C LEU A 377 23.30 3.21 -1.34
N HIS A 378 22.31 3.74 -0.65
CA HIS A 378 22.50 4.41 0.63
C HIS A 378 23.10 3.45 1.68
N PRO A 379 24.03 3.93 2.54
CA PRO A 379 24.67 3.10 3.57
C PRO A 379 23.72 2.39 4.52
N PHE A 380 22.51 2.93 4.75
CA PHE A 380 21.49 2.29 5.55
C PHE A 380 21.12 0.88 5.03
N PHE A 381 21.23 0.65 3.73
CA PHE A 381 20.92 -0.62 3.09
C PHE A 381 22.11 -1.58 2.96
N SER A 382 23.31 -1.20 3.42
CA SER A 382 24.49 -2.06 3.31
C SER A 382 24.29 -3.48 3.84
N PRO A 383 23.65 -3.72 5.00
CA PRO A 383 23.42 -5.07 5.50
C PRO A 383 22.56 -5.93 4.58
N VAL A 384 21.60 -5.34 3.86
CA VAL A 384 20.72 -6.06 2.93
C VAL A 384 21.47 -6.42 1.65
N ARG A 385 22.26 -5.48 1.08
CA ARG A 385 23.07 -5.74 -0.11
C ARG A 385 24.13 -6.81 0.13
N ASP A 386 24.77 -6.80 1.28
CA ASP A 386 25.79 -7.78 1.64
C ASP A 386 25.20 -9.18 1.75
N ALA A 387 24.01 -9.31 2.33
CA ALA A 387 23.29 -10.59 2.44
C ALA A 387 22.90 -11.16 1.06
N GLU A 388 22.52 -10.33 0.09
CA GLU A 388 22.23 -10.75 -1.28
C GLU A 388 23.48 -11.27 -2.00
N HIS A 389 24.64 -10.62 -1.84
CA HIS A 389 25.91 -11.06 -2.41
C HIS A 389 26.34 -12.44 -1.88
N PHE A 390 26.15 -12.72 -0.58
CA PHE A 390 26.48 -14.01 0.01
C PHE A 390 25.53 -15.14 -0.42
N SER A 391 24.26 -14.86 -0.69
CA SER A 391 23.31 -15.85 -1.20
C SER A 391 23.57 -16.19 -2.67
N GLY A 392 23.88 -15.21 -3.52
CA GLY A 392 24.23 -15.41 -4.92
C GLY A 392 25.55 -16.19 -5.13
N ALA A 393 26.50 -16.05 -4.25
CA ALA A 393 27.78 -16.77 -4.29
C ALA A 393 27.64 -18.28 -3.96
N ARG A 394 26.58 -18.68 -3.22
CA ARG A 394 26.31 -20.10 -2.91
C ARG A 394 25.64 -20.84 -4.05
N ASP A 395 24.90 -20.16 -4.92
CA ASP A 395 24.22 -20.78 -6.08
C ASP A 395 25.16 -21.01 -7.28
N ILE A 396 26.32 -20.34 -7.31
CA ILE A 396 27.34 -20.51 -8.37
C ILE A 396 28.31 -21.68 -8.06
N SER A 397 28.27 -22.21 -6.83
CA SER A 397 29.16 -23.29 -6.36
C SER A 397 28.49 -24.67 -6.23
N ARG A 398 27.34 -24.87 -6.92
CA ARG A 398 26.69 -26.18 -6.99
C ARG A 398 26.50 -26.65 -8.42
#